data_f575185fe80717c620419980b1044946
#
_entry.id   f575185fe80717c620419980b1044946
#
_cell.length_a   1.000
_cell.length_b   1.000
_cell.length_c   1.000
_cell.angle_alpha   90.00
_cell.angle_beta   90.00
_cell.angle_gamma   90.00
#
_symmetry.space_group_name_H-M   'P 1'
#
loop_
_entity.id
_entity.type
_entity.pdbx_description
1 polymer ?
#
loop_
_entity_poly.entity_id
_entity_poly.type
_entity_poly.pdbx_seq_one_letter_code
_entity_poly.pdbx_strand_id
1 'polypeptide(L)'
;MRRFNFFKLATFIAIFAIMSTACTKSSNETGQPQTNDQIKDTQGTGDKANDTKEINEPTNTPAEPLTVEITDVHGTVVVPVNPKNVVALDNRTFETLSDWGIKLAAVPKGVMPADSPYINDDSVLDIGNHREPNLEILAAANPDLVIIGQRFATFYDDIKKLVPNAAVIDLNFDVSEAAASPGENLVNGLKSSTIALGKIFDKNEEAEQLVAAFDKSIEDAKAAYNGSDTVMSVIVSGGNIGFSAPGSGRVWGPMYEIFGWVPALKVDGSSSDHQGDDVSVEAIAQSNPDWIFVLDRDAAVSSTTDAVPAQDVIDNSPALQNTTAVSEGNLVYAPNDTYTNESIQTYIELFENITNSLAK
;
A
#
# COMPACT_ATOMS: atom_id res chain seq x y z
N MET A 1 8.01 14.19 49.89
CA MET A 1 8.14 12.91 50.61
C MET A 1 7.00 11.99 50.21
N ARG A 2 7.25 11.01 49.39
CA ARG A 2 6.49 9.75 49.31
C ARG A 2 7.30 8.74 48.50
N ARG A 3 7.33 7.53 49.01
CA ARG A 3 8.37 6.51 48.92
C ARG A 3 8.30 5.70 47.62
N PHE A 4 9.48 5.39 47.10
CA PHE A 4 9.79 4.32 46.13
C PHE A 4 9.39 2.95 46.67
N ASN A 5 8.80 2.12 45.79
CA ASN A 5 8.78 0.67 46.01
C ASN A 5 9.34 -0.02 44.76
N PHE A 6 10.52 -0.58 45.01
CA PHE A 6 11.18 -1.55 44.11
C PHE A 6 10.44 -2.90 44.17
N PHE A 7 10.05 -3.43 43.03
CA PHE A 7 9.71 -4.83 42.93
C PHE A 7 10.76 -5.58 42.09
N LYS A 8 11.31 -6.63 42.72
CA LYS A 8 12.43 -7.43 42.22
C LYS A 8 11.99 -8.41 41.14
N LEU A 9 12.77 -8.44 40.08
CA LEU A 9 12.79 -9.37 38.97
C LEU A 9 13.28 -10.76 39.45
N ALA A 10 12.52 -11.80 39.25
CA ALA A 10 12.96 -13.18 39.40
C ALA A 10 13.09 -13.85 38.02
N THR A 11 14.35 -14.14 37.70
CA THR A 11 14.79 -14.87 36.50
C THR A 11 14.48 -16.35 36.64
N PHE A 12 13.76 -16.93 35.70
CA PHE A 12 13.68 -18.39 35.53
C PHE A 12 14.35 -18.79 34.21
N ILE A 13 15.49 -19.42 34.35
CA ILE A 13 16.23 -20.14 33.30
C ILE A 13 15.69 -21.58 33.27
N ALA A 14 15.09 -22.00 32.17
CA ALA A 14 14.81 -23.42 31.91
C ALA A 14 15.68 -23.89 30.74
N ILE A 15 16.66 -24.68 31.08
CA ILE A 15 17.51 -25.46 30.14
C ILE A 15 16.68 -26.67 29.69
N PHE A 16 16.52 -26.88 28.39
CA PHE A 16 16.06 -28.15 27.85
C PHE A 16 17.11 -28.72 26.89
N ALA A 17 17.62 -29.87 27.30
CA ALA A 17 18.67 -30.62 26.66
C ALA A 17 18.17 -31.37 25.43
N ILE A 18 19.05 -31.43 24.45
CA ILE A 18 19.02 -32.18 23.20
C ILE A 18 19.16 -33.68 23.49
N MET A 19 18.30 -34.50 22.88
CA MET A 19 18.64 -35.89 22.62
C MET A 19 18.35 -36.24 21.17
N SER A 20 19.44 -36.39 20.45
CA SER A 20 19.56 -37.05 19.16
C SER A 20 19.59 -38.59 19.33
N THR A 21 18.84 -39.31 18.52
CA THR A 21 19.17 -40.70 18.22
C THR A 21 18.94 -40.98 16.75
N ALA A 22 19.98 -41.48 16.16
CA ALA A 22 20.15 -41.84 14.76
C ALA A 22 19.93 -43.33 14.51
N CYS A 23 19.73 -43.66 13.23
CA CYS A 23 19.96 -44.93 12.53
C CYS A 23 18.99 -46.09 12.80
N THR A 24 18.48 -46.77 11.77
CA THR A 24 19.23 -47.64 10.87
C THR A 24 18.39 -48.12 9.68
N LYS A 25 19.06 -48.29 8.53
CA LYS A 25 18.67 -48.97 7.29
C LYS A 25 18.40 -50.45 7.53
N SER A 26 17.51 -51.05 6.74
CA SER A 26 17.75 -52.34 6.03
C SER A 26 16.67 -52.64 5.01
N SER A 27 16.98 -52.78 3.89
CA SER A 27 16.99 -53.42 2.57
C SER A 27 16.47 -54.87 2.52
N ASN A 28 15.96 -55.14 1.32
CA ASN A 28 15.85 -56.45 0.60
C ASN A 28 14.54 -57.21 0.86
N GLU A 29 13.94 -57.90 -0.06
CA GLU A 29 14.12 -58.25 -1.48
C GLU A 29 12.94 -59.14 -1.89
N THR A 30 12.59 -59.10 -3.20
CA THR A 30 12.18 -60.19 -4.08
C THR A 30 10.98 -61.12 -3.78
N GLY A 31 10.15 -61.26 -4.80
CA GLY A 31 9.39 -62.49 -5.04
C GLY A 31 8.15 -62.37 -5.88
N GLN A 32 8.23 -62.23 -7.21
CA GLN A 32 7.31 -62.90 -8.14
C GLN A 32 7.67 -64.39 -8.19
N PRO A 33 6.80 -65.36 -8.60
CA PRO A 33 6.21 -65.41 -9.93
C PRO A 33 4.83 -66.12 -10.06
N GLN A 34 4.16 -65.84 -11.20
CA GLN A 34 3.52 -66.72 -12.19
C GLN A 34 2.75 -67.96 -11.72
N THR A 35 1.62 -68.33 -12.28
CA THR A 35 1.28 -68.82 -13.61
C THR A 35 -0.21 -69.24 -13.67
N ASN A 36 -0.81 -68.98 -14.88
CA ASN A 36 -1.51 -69.91 -15.77
C ASN A 36 -2.65 -70.82 -15.18
N ASP A 37 -3.73 -71.03 -15.80
CA ASP A 37 -4.18 -71.40 -17.10
C ASP A 37 -5.70 -71.68 -17.17
N GLN A 38 -6.24 -71.37 -18.27
CA GLN A 38 -7.04 -72.12 -19.27
C GLN A 38 -8.55 -72.26 -19.08
N ILE A 39 -9.21 -71.62 -20.02
CA ILE A 39 -10.14 -72.17 -21.06
C ILE A 39 -11.21 -73.17 -20.67
N LYS A 40 -12.50 -72.83 -20.96
CA LYS A 40 -13.34 -73.55 -21.91
C LYS A 40 -14.67 -72.89 -22.21
N ASP A 41 -14.87 -72.80 -23.53
CA ASP A 41 -16.12 -72.58 -24.26
C ASP A 41 -17.37 -73.24 -23.72
N THR A 42 -18.52 -72.57 -23.89
CA THR A 42 -19.62 -73.18 -24.71
C THR A 42 -20.61 -72.09 -25.14
N GLN A 43 -21.00 -72.21 -26.40
CA GLN A 43 -21.97 -71.50 -27.19
C GLN A 43 -23.40 -71.49 -26.61
N GLY A 44 -24.15 -70.49 -27.00
CA GLY A 44 -25.62 -70.56 -27.00
C GLY A 44 -26.32 -69.25 -27.25
N THR A 45 -26.44 -68.89 -28.52
CA THR A 45 -27.57 -68.26 -29.24
C THR A 45 -28.56 -67.33 -28.51
N GLY A 46 -28.69 -66.15 -29.08
CA GLY A 46 -30.03 -65.62 -29.36
C GLY A 46 -30.43 -64.27 -28.81
N ASP A 47 -30.37 -63.34 -29.71
CA ASP A 47 -31.41 -62.30 -29.99
C ASP A 47 -31.49 -60.98 -29.26
N LYS A 48 -31.39 -59.98 -30.15
CA LYS A 48 -32.01 -58.64 -30.19
C LYS A 48 -31.46 -57.49 -29.37
N ALA A 49 -30.85 -56.65 -30.20
CA ALA A 49 -30.67 -55.24 -30.11
C ALA A 49 -31.67 -54.50 -29.19
N ASN A 50 -31.14 -53.71 -28.27
CA ASN A 50 -31.74 -52.45 -27.94
C ASN A 50 -30.59 -51.46 -27.75
N ASP A 51 -30.36 -50.69 -28.79
CA ASP A 51 -29.37 -49.62 -28.93
C ASP A 51 -29.92 -48.44 -28.10
N THR A 52 -29.63 -48.39 -26.81
CA THR A 52 -29.82 -47.19 -26.02
C THR A 52 -28.50 -46.45 -26.00
N LYS A 53 -28.34 -45.56 -26.99
CA LYS A 53 -27.33 -44.49 -26.90
C LYS A 53 -27.59 -43.74 -25.60
N GLU A 54 -26.77 -43.98 -24.62
CA GLU A 54 -26.52 -43.03 -23.52
C GLU A 54 -25.91 -41.77 -24.16
N ILE A 55 -26.74 -40.76 -24.36
CA ILE A 55 -26.31 -39.41 -24.67
C ILE A 55 -25.71 -38.90 -23.34
N ASN A 56 -24.40 -39.02 -23.22
CA ASN A 56 -23.68 -38.23 -22.23
C ASN A 56 -23.83 -36.76 -22.61
N GLU A 57 -24.84 -36.10 -22.05
CA GLU A 57 -24.86 -34.65 -21.98
C GLU A 57 -23.61 -34.21 -21.21
N PRO A 58 -22.80 -33.30 -21.76
CA PRO A 58 -21.73 -32.70 -20.99
C PRO A 58 -22.39 -31.97 -19.82
N THR A 59 -22.22 -32.48 -18.62
CA THR A 59 -22.51 -31.73 -17.39
C THR A 59 -21.64 -30.51 -17.42
N ASN A 60 -22.24 -29.40 -17.84
CA ASN A 60 -21.62 -28.08 -17.82
C ASN A 60 -21.59 -27.61 -16.35
N THR A 61 -20.72 -28.22 -15.55
CA THR A 61 -20.40 -27.70 -14.22
C THR A 61 -19.70 -26.38 -14.46
N PRO A 62 -20.22 -25.24 -13.97
CA PRO A 62 -19.49 -23.98 -14.08
C PRO A 62 -18.09 -24.18 -13.52
N ALA A 63 -17.06 -23.80 -14.26
CA ALA A 63 -15.70 -23.83 -13.75
C ALA A 63 -15.67 -22.96 -12.48
N GLU A 64 -15.08 -23.45 -11.41
CA GLU A 64 -14.86 -22.65 -10.22
C GLU A 64 -14.04 -21.39 -10.60
N PRO A 65 -14.39 -20.22 -10.07
CA PRO A 65 -13.64 -19.01 -10.37
C PRO A 65 -12.17 -19.20 -9.95
N LEU A 66 -11.25 -18.74 -10.81
CA LEU A 66 -9.85 -18.70 -10.46
C LEU A 66 -9.66 -17.80 -9.24
N THR A 67 -8.82 -18.24 -8.30
CA THR A 67 -8.50 -17.48 -7.09
C THR A 67 -7.01 -17.35 -6.92
N VAL A 68 -6.59 -16.30 -6.20
CA VAL A 68 -5.21 -16.08 -5.76
C VAL A 68 -5.17 -15.89 -4.24
N GLU A 69 -4.07 -16.27 -3.63
CA GLU A 69 -3.79 -15.98 -2.23
C GLU A 69 -3.05 -14.66 -2.11
N ILE A 70 -3.62 -13.73 -1.34
CA ILE A 70 -3.02 -12.44 -1.01
C ILE A 70 -2.74 -12.42 0.49
N THR A 71 -1.51 -12.13 0.85
CA THR A 71 -1.11 -11.92 2.25
C THR A 71 -1.15 -10.44 2.54
N ASP A 72 -1.90 -10.06 3.56
CA ASP A 72 -2.07 -8.70 4.06
C ASP A 72 -1.66 -8.59 5.54
N VAL A 73 -1.96 -7.47 6.20
CA VAL A 73 -1.63 -7.25 7.62
C VAL A 73 -2.42 -8.14 8.57
N HIS A 74 -3.50 -8.77 8.13
CA HIS A 74 -4.34 -9.69 8.91
C HIS A 74 -4.08 -11.17 8.60
N GLY A 75 -3.25 -11.48 7.59
CA GLY A 75 -2.91 -12.85 7.19
C GLY A 75 -3.15 -13.12 5.71
N THR A 76 -3.46 -14.38 5.37
CA THR A 76 -3.69 -14.78 3.97
C THR A 76 -5.19 -14.85 3.67
N VAL A 77 -5.58 -14.16 2.59
CA VAL A 77 -6.96 -14.10 2.10
C VAL A 77 -7.00 -14.70 0.70
N VAL A 78 -7.98 -15.58 0.44
CA VAL A 78 -8.27 -16.09 -0.90
C VAL A 78 -9.16 -15.10 -1.63
N VAL A 79 -8.68 -14.58 -2.75
CA VAL A 79 -9.33 -13.51 -3.53
C VAL A 79 -9.68 -14.04 -4.92
N PRO A 80 -10.88 -13.79 -5.47
CA PRO A 80 -11.19 -14.14 -6.85
C PRO A 80 -10.31 -13.34 -7.83
N VAL A 81 -9.86 -13.99 -8.89
CA VAL A 81 -9.18 -13.31 -10.01
C VAL A 81 -10.21 -12.58 -10.87
N ASN A 82 -9.92 -11.34 -11.23
CA ASN A 82 -10.81 -10.47 -11.98
C ASN A 82 -12.21 -10.35 -11.35
N PRO A 83 -12.30 -9.94 -10.05
CA PRO A 83 -13.57 -9.73 -9.37
C PRO A 83 -14.41 -8.69 -10.13
N LYS A 84 -15.73 -8.84 -10.11
CA LYS A 84 -16.63 -7.98 -10.92
C LYS A 84 -17.10 -6.75 -10.15
N ASN A 85 -17.37 -6.92 -8.85
CA ASN A 85 -17.86 -5.86 -7.98
C ASN A 85 -16.75 -5.51 -6.98
N VAL A 86 -15.93 -4.53 -7.30
CA VAL A 86 -14.81 -4.10 -6.48
C VAL A 86 -15.15 -2.82 -5.74
N VAL A 87 -14.96 -2.82 -4.44
CA VAL A 87 -14.97 -1.62 -3.61
C VAL A 87 -13.53 -1.30 -3.23
N ALA A 88 -13.06 -0.10 -3.54
CA ALA A 88 -11.73 0.36 -3.19
C ALA A 88 -11.81 1.52 -2.19
N LEU A 89 -11.08 1.39 -1.07
CA LEU A 89 -11.05 2.35 0.04
C LEU A 89 -9.62 2.85 0.33
N ASP A 90 -8.63 2.42 -0.47
CA ASP A 90 -7.23 2.79 -0.28
C ASP A 90 -6.77 3.82 -1.31
N ASN A 91 -6.41 5.00 -0.83
CA ASN A 91 -5.90 6.10 -1.65
C ASN A 91 -4.65 5.71 -2.46
N ARG A 92 -3.86 4.75 -1.97
CA ARG A 92 -2.64 4.29 -2.63
C ARG A 92 -2.89 3.42 -3.86
N THR A 93 -4.15 3.04 -4.10
CA THR A 93 -4.53 2.09 -5.17
C THR A 93 -5.35 2.70 -6.30
N PHE A 94 -6.00 3.86 -6.08
CA PHE A 94 -6.95 4.42 -7.04
C PHE A 94 -6.35 4.70 -8.41
N GLU A 95 -5.17 5.30 -8.47
CA GLU A 95 -4.50 5.62 -9.72
C GLU A 95 -4.12 4.33 -10.47
N THR A 96 -3.49 3.38 -9.80
CA THR A 96 -3.14 2.08 -10.38
C THR A 96 -4.38 1.35 -10.93
N LEU A 97 -5.47 1.31 -10.17
CA LEU A 97 -6.73 0.69 -10.62
C LEU A 97 -7.32 1.42 -11.84
N SER A 98 -7.24 2.75 -11.84
CA SER A 98 -7.70 3.58 -12.95
C SER A 98 -6.88 3.35 -14.23
N ASP A 99 -5.55 3.37 -14.11
CA ASP A 99 -4.63 3.16 -15.23
C ASP A 99 -4.81 1.78 -15.88
N TRP A 100 -5.13 0.79 -15.06
CA TRP A 100 -5.42 -0.56 -15.54
C TRP A 100 -6.86 -0.74 -16.04
N GLY A 101 -7.68 0.32 -16.01
CA GLY A 101 -9.07 0.31 -16.49
C GLY A 101 -10.01 -0.54 -15.64
N ILE A 102 -9.69 -0.71 -14.34
CA ILE A 102 -10.51 -1.48 -13.41
C ILE A 102 -11.77 -0.68 -13.05
N LYS A 103 -12.93 -1.31 -13.20
CA LYS A 103 -14.20 -0.70 -12.80
C LYS A 103 -14.44 -0.90 -11.32
N LEU A 104 -14.80 0.17 -10.62
CA LEU A 104 -15.13 0.12 -9.21
C LEU A 104 -16.64 0.26 -9.01
N ALA A 105 -17.20 -0.49 -8.07
CA ALA A 105 -18.61 -0.41 -7.71
C ALA A 105 -18.88 0.73 -6.72
N ALA A 106 -17.96 0.97 -5.78
CA ALA A 106 -18.05 2.05 -4.81
C ALA A 106 -16.66 2.51 -4.36
N VAL A 107 -16.55 3.81 -4.04
CA VAL A 107 -15.33 4.47 -3.55
C VAL A 107 -15.68 5.59 -2.57
N PRO A 108 -14.75 6.05 -1.72
CA PRO A 108 -14.96 7.19 -0.82
C PRO A 108 -14.63 8.51 -1.54
N LYS A 109 -15.56 9.03 -2.38
CA LYS A 109 -15.31 10.22 -3.24
C LYS A 109 -14.83 11.44 -2.45
N GLY A 110 -15.21 11.57 -1.19
CA GLY A 110 -14.85 12.70 -0.34
C GLY A 110 -13.37 12.76 0.11
N VAL A 111 -12.55 11.72 -0.22
CA VAL A 111 -11.12 11.67 0.14
C VAL A 111 -10.22 11.23 -1.01
N MET A 112 -10.75 11.20 -2.21
CA MET A 112 -9.99 10.84 -3.42
C MET A 112 -9.30 12.06 -4.03
N PRO A 113 -8.26 11.87 -4.86
CA PRO A 113 -7.74 12.91 -5.73
C PRO A 113 -8.85 13.52 -6.59
N ALA A 114 -8.86 14.85 -6.71
CA ALA A 114 -9.96 15.57 -7.37
C ALA A 114 -10.10 15.25 -8.87
N ASP A 115 -9.03 14.83 -9.50
CA ASP A 115 -8.94 14.46 -10.92
C ASP A 115 -9.21 12.97 -11.17
N SER A 116 -9.41 12.17 -10.12
CA SER A 116 -9.73 10.76 -10.26
C SER A 116 -10.97 10.53 -11.13
N PRO A 117 -10.90 9.70 -12.18
CA PRO A 117 -12.05 9.45 -13.06
C PRO A 117 -13.23 8.82 -12.31
N TYR A 118 -13.01 8.15 -11.18
CA TYR A 118 -14.08 7.55 -10.38
C TYR A 118 -14.96 8.59 -9.68
N ILE A 119 -14.45 9.80 -9.41
CA ILE A 119 -15.24 10.87 -8.78
C ILE A 119 -16.42 11.28 -9.66
N ASN A 120 -16.17 11.44 -10.97
CA ASN A 120 -17.13 11.94 -11.93
C ASN A 120 -17.94 10.82 -12.63
N ASP A 121 -17.71 9.56 -12.27
CA ASP A 121 -18.49 8.43 -12.78
C ASP A 121 -19.74 8.23 -11.90
N ASP A 122 -20.92 8.53 -12.47
CA ASP A 122 -22.22 8.38 -11.80
C ASP A 122 -22.57 6.91 -11.52
N SER A 123 -21.93 5.95 -12.20
CA SER A 123 -22.12 4.52 -11.94
C SER A 123 -21.36 4.03 -10.71
N VAL A 124 -20.38 4.80 -10.22
CA VAL A 124 -19.60 4.48 -9.01
C VAL A 124 -20.27 5.11 -7.80
N LEU A 125 -20.68 4.26 -6.85
CA LEU A 125 -21.35 4.69 -5.63
C LEU A 125 -20.37 5.44 -4.71
N ASP A 126 -20.86 6.49 -4.04
CA ASP A 126 -20.08 7.27 -3.10
C ASP A 126 -20.30 6.80 -1.66
N ILE A 127 -19.23 6.30 -1.03
CA ILE A 127 -19.21 5.91 0.39
C ILE A 127 -18.98 7.12 1.32
N GLY A 128 -18.64 8.28 0.76
CA GLY A 128 -18.38 9.52 1.51
C GLY A 128 -16.91 9.67 1.87
N ASN A 129 -16.57 9.67 3.14
CA ASN A 129 -15.21 9.89 3.64
C ASN A 129 -14.84 8.89 4.76
N HIS A 130 -13.58 8.89 5.17
CA HIS A 130 -13.04 7.96 6.16
C HIS A 130 -13.44 8.26 7.63
N ARG A 131 -13.99 9.45 7.93
CA ARG A 131 -14.41 9.78 9.31
C ARG A 131 -15.80 9.24 9.61
N GLU A 132 -16.68 9.25 8.61
CA GLU A 132 -18.05 8.78 8.72
C GLU A 132 -18.47 8.12 7.39
N PRO A 133 -17.94 6.91 7.09
CA PRO A 133 -18.23 6.22 5.84
C PRO A 133 -19.65 5.65 5.86
N ASN A 134 -20.32 5.72 4.72
CA ASN A 134 -21.62 5.07 4.56
C ASN A 134 -21.43 3.58 4.23
N LEU A 135 -21.31 2.75 5.25
CA LEU A 135 -21.12 1.31 5.09
C LEU A 135 -22.36 0.59 4.53
N GLU A 136 -23.56 1.20 4.59
CA GLU A 136 -24.77 0.64 3.96
C GLU A 136 -24.64 0.68 2.43
N ILE A 137 -24.08 1.76 1.88
CA ILE A 137 -23.77 1.85 0.43
C ILE A 137 -22.73 0.80 0.04
N LEU A 138 -21.69 0.59 0.86
CA LEU A 138 -20.71 -0.46 0.64
C LEU A 138 -21.37 -1.84 0.55
N ALA A 139 -22.26 -2.16 1.48
CA ALA A 139 -23.00 -3.43 1.47
C ALA A 139 -23.93 -3.54 0.25
N ALA A 140 -24.61 -2.45 -0.11
CA ALA A 140 -25.52 -2.41 -1.26
C ALA A 140 -24.78 -2.61 -2.60
N ALA A 141 -23.48 -2.27 -2.68
CA ALA A 141 -22.63 -2.54 -3.84
C ALA A 141 -22.42 -4.05 -4.07
N ASN A 142 -22.74 -4.90 -3.07
CA ASN A 142 -22.59 -6.35 -3.10
C ASN A 142 -21.22 -6.79 -3.66
N PRO A 143 -20.13 -6.42 -2.98
CA PRO A 143 -18.78 -6.61 -3.50
C PRO A 143 -18.36 -8.08 -3.54
N ASP A 144 -17.50 -8.43 -4.51
CA ASP A 144 -16.70 -9.65 -4.53
C ASP A 144 -15.37 -9.42 -3.80
N LEU A 145 -14.89 -8.16 -3.84
CA LEU A 145 -13.63 -7.72 -3.22
C LEU A 145 -13.80 -6.34 -2.60
N VAL A 146 -13.27 -6.16 -1.39
CA VAL A 146 -13.06 -4.86 -0.74
C VAL A 146 -11.56 -4.68 -0.49
N ILE A 147 -10.99 -3.60 -1.01
CA ILE A 147 -9.59 -3.21 -0.80
C ILE A 147 -9.57 -2.10 0.25
N ILE A 148 -9.00 -2.38 1.40
CA ILE A 148 -8.85 -1.44 2.52
C ILE A 148 -7.39 -0.97 2.56
N GLY A 149 -7.17 0.23 3.06
CA GLY A 149 -5.87 0.81 3.32
C GLY A 149 -5.90 1.75 4.51
N GLN A 150 -4.85 2.54 4.68
CA GLN A 150 -4.57 3.36 5.85
C GLN A 150 -5.79 4.06 6.45
N ARG A 151 -6.58 4.79 5.63
CA ARG A 151 -7.67 5.63 6.11
C ARG A 151 -8.88 4.84 6.62
N PHE A 152 -9.02 3.59 6.18
CA PHE A 152 -10.15 2.73 6.50
C PHE A 152 -9.76 1.49 7.33
N ALA A 153 -8.50 1.36 7.74
CA ALA A 153 -8.00 0.20 8.50
C ALA A 153 -8.83 -0.08 9.78
N THR A 154 -9.30 0.97 10.44
CA THR A 154 -10.13 0.84 11.65
C THR A 154 -11.51 0.23 11.40
N PHE A 155 -11.99 0.22 10.15
CA PHE A 155 -13.29 -0.36 9.76
C PHE A 155 -13.18 -1.80 9.25
N TYR A 156 -11.98 -2.41 9.23
CA TYR A 156 -11.77 -3.75 8.68
C TYR A 156 -12.74 -4.79 9.22
N ASP A 157 -12.83 -4.91 10.54
CA ASP A 157 -13.70 -5.91 11.17
C ASP A 157 -15.19 -5.68 10.92
N ASP A 158 -15.61 -4.42 10.87
CA ASP A 158 -17.01 -4.07 10.63
C ASP A 158 -17.39 -4.31 9.16
N ILE A 159 -16.51 -3.97 8.23
CA ILE A 159 -16.70 -4.26 6.80
C ILE A 159 -16.75 -5.77 6.59
N LYS A 160 -15.81 -6.54 7.15
CA LYS A 160 -15.78 -8.00 7.03
C LYS A 160 -17.04 -8.68 7.55
N LYS A 161 -17.62 -8.17 8.64
CA LYS A 161 -18.92 -8.65 9.16
C LYS A 161 -20.08 -8.30 8.25
N LEU A 162 -20.02 -7.12 7.63
CA LEU A 162 -21.09 -6.58 6.80
C LEU A 162 -21.19 -7.28 5.44
N VAL A 163 -20.05 -7.65 4.86
CA VAL A 163 -19.96 -8.33 3.54
C VAL A 163 -19.28 -9.70 3.65
N PRO A 164 -19.89 -10.68 4.36
CA PRO A 164 -19.24 -11.94 4.71
C PRO A 164 -18.90 -12.84 3.52
N ASN A 165 -19.44 -12.55 2.34
CA ASN A 165 -19.18 -13.29 1.11
C ASN A 165 -18.10 -12.64 0.24
N ALA A 166 -17.67 -11.42 0.56
CA ALA A 166 -16.59 -10.73 -0.15
C ALA A 166 -15.22 -11.13 0.41
N ALA A 167 -14.21 -11.16 -0.44
CA ALA A 167 -12.84 -11.08 0.02
C ALA A 167 -12.57 -9.65 0.54
N VAL A 168 -12.04 -9.51 1.74
CA VAL A 168 -11.66 -8.22 2.32
C VAL A 168 -10.17 -8.28 2.58
N ILE A 169 -9.40 -7.41 1.92
CA ILE A 169 -7.94 -7.29 2.08
C ILE A 169 -7.58 -5.92 2.62
N ASP A 170 -6.58 -5.85 3.48
CA ASP A 170 -6.03 -4.61 4.01
C ASP A 170 -4.57 -4.45 3.54
N LEU A 171 -4.36 -3.59 2.55
CA LEU A 171 -3.06 -3.32 1.96
C LEU A 171 -2.28 -2.24 2.74
N ASN A 172 -2.68 -1.93 3.97
CA ASN A 172 -1.99 -0.95 4.79
C ASN A 172 -0.56 -1.40 5.14
N PHE A 173 0.31 -0.42 5.37
CA PHE A 173 1.65 -0.59 5.90
C PHE A 173 1.98 0.58 6.82
N ASP A 174 2.78 0.32 7.87
CA ASP A 174 3.04 1.28 8.94
C ASP A 174 4.20 2.23 8.57
N VAL A 175 3.86 3.50 8.41
CA VAL A 175 4.79 4.63 8.22
C VAL A 175 4.59 5.69 9.31
N SER A 176 4.02 5.30 10.45
CA SER A 176 3.79 6.18 11.59
C SER A 176 5.08 6.45 12.37
N GLU A 177 4.98 7.34 13.34
CA GLU A 177 6.06 7.61 14.31
C GLU A 177 6.46 6.39 15.16
N ALA A 178 5.62 5.35 15.19
CA ALA A 178 5.91 4.10 15.90
C ALA A 178 6.67 3.08 15.03
N ALA A 179 6.74 3.29 13.71
CA ALA A 179 7.42 2.40 12.80
C ALA A 179 8.94 2.42 13.02
N ALA A 180 9.56 1.24 13.11
CA ALA A 180 11.01 1.13 13.26
C ALA A 180 11.78 1.54 12.01
N SER A 181 11.20 1.31 10.83
CA SER A 181 11.79 1.58 9.50
C SER A 181 10.71 2.09 8.54
N PRO A 182 10.22 3.34 8.72
CA PRO A 182 9.12 3.87 7.90
C PRO A 182 9.47 3.95 6.42
N GLY A 183 10.74 4.20 6.06
CA GLY A 183 11.21 4.22 4.67
C GLY A 183 11.17 2.84 4.02
N GLU A 184 11.68 1.82 4.70
CA GLU A 184 11.60 0.44 4.22
C GLU A 184 10.15 -0.02 4.10
N ASN A 185 9.30 0.31 5.08
CA ASN A 185 7.89 -0.03 5.06
C ASN A 185 7.15 0.63 3.89
N LEU A 186 7.44 1.90 3.59
CA LEU A 186 6.88 2.60 2.43
C LEU A 186 7.24 1.90 1.13
N VAL A 187 8.53 1.63 0.91
CA VAL A 187 9.01 1.00 -0.33
C VAL A 187 8.43 -0.40 -0.50
N ASN A 188 8.52 -1.25 0.53
CA ASN A 188 8.02 -2.62 0.46
C ASN A 188 6.49 -2.66 0.38
N GLY A 189 5.81 -1.75 1.08
CA GLY A 189 4.35 -1.66 1.08
C GLY A 189 3.80 -1.31 -0.30
N LEU A 190 4.31 -0.27 -0.94
CA LEU A 190 3.89 0.12 -2.29
C LEU A 190 4.14 -1.00 -3.31
N LYS A 191 5.33 -1.63 -3.27
CA LYS A 191 5.67 -2.73 -4.18
C LYS A 191 4.78 -3.94 -3.96
N SER A 192 4.58 -4.37 -2.71
CA SER A 192 3.76 -5.55 -2.40
C SER A 192 2.29 -5.32 -2.75
N SER A 193 1.76 -4.13 -2.49
CA SER A 193 0.39 -3.76 -2.86
C SER A 193 0.20 -3.77 -4.38
N THR A 194 1.15 -3.20 -5.14
CA THR A 194 1.11 -3.20 -6.61
C THR A 194 1.14 -4.62 -7.18
N ILE A 195 2.01 -5.49 -6.66
CA ILE A 195 2.08 -6.90 -7.09
C ILE A 195 0.81 -7.67 -6.69
N ALA A 196 0.23 -7.38 -5.52
CA ALA A 196 -1.04 -7.98 -5.10
C ALA A 196 -2.17 -7.61 -6.06
N LEU A 197 -2.29 -6.33 -6.43
CA LEU A 197 -3.25 -5.87 -7.42
C LEU A 197 -3.01 -6.53 -8.79
N GLY A 198 -1.74 -6.67 -9.22
CA GLY A 198 -1.39 -7.37 -10.46
C GLY A 198 -1.93 -8.80 -10.50
N LYS A 199 -1.78 -9.56 -9.40
CA LYS A 199 -2.31 -10.92 -9.29
C LYS A 199 -3.84 -10.96 -9.30
N ILE A 200 -4.48 -10.04 -8.59
CA ILE A 200 -5.95 -9.98 -8.48
C ILE A 200 -6.58 -9.66 -9.84
N PHE A 201 -6.02 -8.71 -10.58
CA PHE A 201 -6.62 -8.19 -11.82
C PHE A 201 -5.97 -8.73 -13.11
N ASP A 202 -5.15 -9.78 -12.99
CA ASP A 202 -4.42 -10.38 -14.11
C ASP A 202 -3.58 -9.35 -14.91
N LYS A 203 -2.89 -8.49 -14.14
CA LYS A 203 -2.04 -7.38 -14.56
C LYS A 203 -0.60 -7.54 -14.08
N ASN A 204 -0.09 -8.78 -14.12
CA ASN A 204 1.21 -9.10 -13.53
C ASN A 204 2.37 -8.37 -14.23
N GLU A 205 2.33 -8.29 -15.57
CA GLU A 205 3.38 -7.61 -16.35
C GLU A 205 3.38 -6.10 -16.07
N GLU A 206 2.19 -5.48 -16.03
CA GLU A 206 2.04 -4.05 -15.72
C GLU A 206 2.50 -3.75 -14.29
N ALA A 207 2.21 -4.64 -13.34
CA ALA A 207 2.64 -4.50 -11.95
C ALA A 207 4.16 -4.60 -11.81
N GLU A 208 4.80 -5.55 -12.48
CA GLU A 208 6.25 -5.72 -12.49
C GLU A 208 6.95 -4.51 -13.13
N GLN A 209 6.42 -3.99 -14.24
CA GLN A 209 6.94 -2.78 -14.89
C GLN A 209 6.84 -1.56 -13.99
N LEU A 210 5.71 -1.38 -13.31
CA LEU A 210 5.50 -0.26 -12.40
C LEU A 210 6.45 -0.34 -11.19
N VAL A 211 6.63 -1.52 -10.61
CA VAL A 211 7.60 -1.75 -9.53
C VAL A 211 9.03 -1.49 -9.99
N ALA A 212 9.40 -1.91 -11.21
CA ALA A 212 10.73 -1.64 -11.76
C ALA A 212 10.97 -0.15 -12.01
N ALA A 213 9.95 0.59 -12.47
CA ALA A 213 10.02 2.04 -12.63
C ALA A 213 10.19 2.74 -11.27
N PHE A 214 9.48 2.28 -10.25
CA PHE A 214 9.61 2.78 -8.89
C PHE A 214 11.00 2.53 -8.30
N ASP A 215 11.54 1.32 -8.43
CA ASP A 215 12.89 1.01 -7.98
C ASP A 215 13.93 1.90 -8.68
N LYS A 216 13.78 2.12 -9.99
CA LYS A 216 14.65 3.01 -10.75
C LYS A 216 14.55 4.46 -10.28
N SER A 217 13.38 4.99 -10.03
CA SER A 217 13.20 6.36 -9.54
C SER A 217 13.87 6.58 -8.18
N ILE A 218 13.84 5.56 -7.30
CA ILE A 218 14.56 5.58 -6.02
C ILE A 218 16.08 5.62 -6.26
N GLU A 219 16.61 4.78 -7.15
CA GLU A 219 18.03 4.73 -7.46
C GLU A 219 18.52 6.07 -8.03
N ASP A 220 17.76 6.65 -8.97
CA ASP A 220 18.08 7.92 -9.61
C ASP A 220 18.09 9.08 -8.58
N ALA A 221 17.09 9.15 -7.71
CA ALA A 221 17.01 10.17 -6.66
C ALA A 221 18.15 10.04 -5.62
N LYS A 222 18.51 8.81 -5.25
CA LYS A 222 19.69 8.56 -4.41
C LYS A 222 20.98 9.01 -5.05
N ALA A 223 21.15 8.76 -6.35
CA ALA A 223 22.35 9.12 -7.08
C ALA A 223 22.48 10.64 -7.28
N ALA A 224 21.36 11.37 -7.36
CA ALA A 224 21.34 12.82 -7.51
C ALA A 224 21.67 13.56 -6.21
N TYR A 225 21.42 12.96 -5.04
CA TYR A 225 21.74 13.58 -3.75
C TYR A 225 23.23 13.49 -3.45
N ASN A 226 23.85 14.63 -3.09
CA ASN A 226 25.29 14.71 -2.84
C ASN A 226 25.76 14.14 -1.48
N GLY A 227 24.83 13.70 -0.63
CA GLY A 227 25.11 13.09 0.67
C GLY A 227 25.46 14.08 1.79
N SER A 228 25.42 15.38 1.57
CA SER A 228 25.86 16.39 2.54
C SER A 228 24.90 17.56 2.74
N ASP A 229 24.18 17.95 1.69
CA ASP A 229 23.24 19.07 1.78
C ASP A 229 22.13 18.79 2.79
N THR A 230 21.81 19.80 3.56
CA THR A 230 20.77 19.69 4.58
C THR A 230 19.39 19.88 3.97
N VAL A 231 18.46 19.01 4.35
CA VAL A 231 17.07 19.02 3.88
C VAL A 231 16.13 19.42 5.00
N MET A 232 15.23 20.36 4.68
CA MET A 232 14.05 20.71 5.45
C MET A 232 12.82 20.27 4.68
N SER A 233 11.90 19.58 5.32
CA SER A 233 10.60 19.28 4.71
C SER A 233 9.46 19.93 5.46
N VAL A 234 8.49 20.46 4.70
CA VAL A 234 7.36 21.22 5.23
C VAL A 234 6.05 20.83 4.56
N ILE A 235 4.95 21.07 5.26
CA ILE A 235 3.58 20.97 4.74
C ILE A 235 2.99 22.37 4.78
N VAL A 236 2.45 22.85 3.66
CA VAL A 236 1.66 24.08 3.62
C VAL A 236 0.19 23.72 3.71
N SER A 237 -0.49 24.30 4.72
CA SER A 237 -1.92 24.08 4.96
C SER A 237 -2.58 25.33 5.56
N GLY A 238 -3.66 25.80 4.95
CA GLY A 238 -4.35 27.02 5.39
C GLY A 238 -3.45 28.26 5.38
N GLY A 239 -2.47 28.31 4.48
CA GLY A 239 -1.48 29.40 4.39
C GLY A 239 -0.40 29.37 5.48
N ASN A 240 -0.35 28.30 6.31
CA ASN A 240 0.68 28.11 7.35
C ASN A 240 1.72 27.07 6.87
N ILE A 241 2.94 27.21 7.39
CA ILE A 241 4.06 26.30 7.13
C ILE A 241 4.26 25.44 8.37
N GLY A 242 3.96 24.14 8.28
CA GLY A 242 4.21 23.15 9.32
C GLY A 242 5.44 22.32 9.02
N PHE A 243 6.16 21.88 10.04
CA PHE A 243 7.36 21.05 9.91
C PHE A 243 6.97 19.58 9.66
N SER A 244 7.53 18.97 8.63
CA SER A 244 7.39 17.55 8.35
C SER A 244 8.66 16.81 8.79
N ALA A 245 8.62 16.19 9.96
CA ALA A 245 9.81 15.66 10.62
C ALA A 245 10.40 14.43 9.91
N PRO A 246 11.73 14.23 9.99
CA PRO A 246 12.37 12.98 9.56
C PRO A 246 11.76 11.77 10.24
N GLY A 247 11.46 10.73 9.50
CA GLY A 247 10.87 9.48 9.97
C GLY A 247 9.35 9.54 10.05
N SER A 248 8.78 10.40 10.89
CA SER A 248 7.33 10.45 11.17
C SER A 248 6.53 11.38 10.26
N GLY A 249 7.15 12.43 9.74
CA GLY A 249 6.44 13.45 8.95
C GLY A 249 5.74 12.87 7.72
N ARG A 250 4.49 13.31 7.53
CA ARG A 250 3.66 12.82 6.43
C ARG A 250 4.34 13.03 5.07
N VAL A 251 4.31 12.04 4.21
CA VAL A 251 4.94 11.96 2.88
C VAL A 251 6.47 12.03 2.98
N TRP A 252 7.04 13.09 3.55
CA TRP A 252 8.48 13.36 3.53
C TRP A 252 9.29 12.55 4.56
N GLY A 253 8.70 12.24 5.72
CA GLY A 253 9.42 11.59 6.82
C GLY A 253 10.14 10.31 6.43
N PRO A 254 9.48 9.34 5.79
CA PRO A 254 10.11 8.10 5.30
C PRO A 254 11.25 8.32 4.31
N MET A 255 11.25 9.43 3.57
CA MET A 255 12.26 9.71 2.54
C MET A 255 13.64 10.02 3.10
N TYR A 256 13.73 10.54 4.33
CA TYR A 256 15.02 10.70 4.99
C TYR A 256 15.76 9.37 5.17
N GLU A 257 15.03 8.31 5.47
CA GLU A 257 15.60 6.96 5.54
C GLU A 257 15.91 6.41 4.14
N ILE A 258 14.96 6.55 3.19
CA ILE A 258 15.13 6.03 1.84
C ILE A 258 16.34 6.64 1.15
N PHE A 259 16.51 7.96 1.22
CA PHE A 259 17.54 8.69 0.47
C PHE A 259 18.79 9.04 1.31
N GLY A 260 18.75 8.81 2.62
CA GLY A 260 19.84 9.15 3.52
C GLY A 260 20.03 10.66 3.68
N TRP A 261 18.94 11.44 3.59
CA TRP A 261 19.01 12.90 3.69
C TRP A 261 19.51 13.37 5.06
N VAL A 262 20.36 14.39 5.06
CA VAL A 262 20.79 15.06 6.29
C VAL A 262 19.72 16.08 6.70
N PRO A 263 19.02 15.87 7.83
CA PRO A 263 17.98 16.80 8.25
C PRO A 263 18.58 18.14 8.71
N ALA A 264 18.05 19.26 8.22
CA ALA A 264 18.42 20.60 8.68
C ALA A 264 17.96 20.88 10.11
N LEU A 265 16.88 20.24 10.53
CA LEU A 265 16.30 20.38 11.88
C LEU A 265 15.82 19.02 12.38
N LYS A 266 16.01 18.78 13.70
CA LYS A 266 15.41 17.66 14.42
C LYS A 266 14.69 18.19 15.63
N VAL A 267 13.46 17.71 15.85
CA VAL A 267 12.61 18.11 16.97
C VAL A 267 12.15 16.85 17.70
N ASP A 268 12.22 16.86 19.02
CA ASP A 268 11.70 15.78 19.85
C ASP A 268 10.17 15.79 19.88
N GLY A 269 9.55 14.60 19.87
CA GLY A 269 8.09 14.47 19.95
C GLY A 269 7.36 14.85 18.65
N SER A 270 8.06 14.76 17.52
CA SER A 270 7.46 14.93 16.18
C SER A 270 6.40 13.87 15.90
N SER A 271 5.47 14.21 15.03
CA SER A 271 4.29 13.40 14.71
C SER A 271 4.08 13.23 13.20
N SER A 272 3.05 12.46 12.85
CA SER A 272 2.54 12.34 11.49
C SER A 272 1.36 13.28 11.21
N ASP A 273 1.25 14.39 11.93
CA ASP A 273 0.15 15.34 11.75
C ASP A 273 0.06 15.83 10.31
N HIS A 274 -1.16 15.92 9.80
CA HIS A 274 -1.42 16.24 8.40
C HIS A 274 -1.29 17.72 8.05
N GLN A 275 -1.03 18.59 9.03
CA GLN A 275 -0.64 19.99 8.82
C GLN A 275 0.84 20.23 9.10
N GLY A 276 1.56 19.17 9.53
CA GLY A 276 2.91 19.24 10.06
C GLY A 276 2.95 19.67 11.53
N ASP A 277 4.10 19.43 12.16
CA ASP A 277 4.32 19.81 13.56
C ASP A 277 4.44 21.33 13.69
N ASP A 278 3.99 21.87 14.84
CA ASP A 278 4.02 23.31 15.17
C ASP A 278 5.46 23.74 15.53
N VAL A 279 6.25 23.96 14.47
CA VAL A 279 7.61 24.53 14.56
C VAL A 279 7.57 25.91 13.92
N SER A 280 8.03 26.94 14.64
CA SER A 280 7.99 28.31 14.11
C SER A 280 8.81 28.46 12.83
N VAL A 281 8.34 29.28 11.89
CA VAL A 281 9.02 29.54 10.61
C VAL A 281 10.40 30.17 10.85
N GLU A 282 10.58 30.91 11.96
CA GLU A 282 11.85 31.46 12.36
C GLU A 282 12.84 30.36 12.77
N ALA A 283 12.39 29.30 13.45
CA ALA A 283 13.25 28.17 13.78
C ALA A 283 13.66 27.38 12.53
N ILE A 284 12.73 27.22 11.57
CA ILE A 284 13.01 26.68 10.25
C ILE A 284 14.07 27.53 9.53
N ALA A 285 13.88 28.85 9.49
CA ALA A 285 14.84 29.79 8.88
C ALA A 285 16.20 29.76 9.56
N GLN A 286 16.23 29.67 10.89
CA GLN A 286 17.47 29.64 11.67
C GLN A 286 18.30 28.37 11.40
N SER A 287 17.67 27.26 11.06
CA SER A 287 18.38 26.03 10.66
C SER A 287 19.10 26.17 9.32
N ASN A 288 18.74 27.17 8.52
CA ASN A 288 19.33 27.52 7.22
C ASN A 288 19.54 26.32 6.29
N PRO A 289 18.44 25.64 5.88
CA PRO A 289 18.54 24.45 5.05
C PRO A 289 19.11 24.76 3.65
N ASP A 290 19.84 23.79 3.08
CA ASP A 290 20.29 23.86 1.67
C ASP A 290 19.13 23.59 0.71
N TRP A 291 18.17 22.75 1.10
CA TRP A 291 16.95 22.40 0.36
C TRP A 291 15.70 22.50 1.23
N ILE A 292 14.60 22.98 0.65
CA ILE A 292 13.27 22.89 1.25
C ILE A 292 12.35 22.07 0.35
N PHE A 293 11.77 21.00 0.89
CA PHE A 293 10.81 20.13 0.22
C PHE A 293 9.42 20.40 0.74
N VAL A 294 8.50 20.73 -0.16
CA VAL A 294 7.20 21.32 0.16
C VAL A 294 6.07 20.40 -0.30
N LEU A 295 5.17 20.05 0.61
CA LEU A 295 3.90 19.41 0.33
C LEU A 295 2.78 20.43 0.41
N ASP A 296 2.09 20.70 -0.70
CA ASP A 296 0.90 21.55 -0.72
C ASP A 296 -0.33 20.71 -0.38
N ARG A 297 -0.76 20.78 0.88
CA ARG A 297 -1.96 20.06 1.30
C ARG A 297 -3.23 20.69 0.73
N ASP A 298 -3.26 22.01 0.63
CA ASP A 298 -4.45 22.72 0.19
C ASP A 298 -4.74 22.48 -1.28
N ALA A 299 -3.71 22.33 -2.12
CA ALA A 299 -3.87 21.93 -3.52
C ALA A 299 -4.61 20.58 -3.67
N ALA A 300 -4.38 19.64 -2.77
CA ALA A 300 -4.98 18.31 -2.83
C ALA A 300 -6.39 18.24 -2.21
N VAL A 301 -6.72 19.06 -1.20
CA VAL A 301 -7.96 18.87 -0.41
C VAL A 301 -8.94 20.03 -0.53
N SER A 302 -8.51 21.21 -1.01
CA SER A 302 -9.35 22.40 -1.06
C SER A 302 -10.25 22.38 -2.29
N SER A 303 -11.55 22.40 -2.06
CA SER A 303 -12.54 22.69 -3.11
C SER A 303 -12.76 24.19 -3.31
N THR A 304 -12.03 25.05 -2.57
CA THR A 304 -12.22 26.50 -2.56
C THR A 304 -11.17 27.19 -3.43
N THR A 305 -11.61 28.20 -4.17
CA THR A 305 -10.73 29.08 -4.97
C THR A 305 -9.87 30.01 -4.12
N ASP A 306 -9.99 29.94 -2.79
CA ASP A 306 -9.33 30.84 -1.84
C ASP A 306 -8.07 30.21 -1.20
N ALA A 307 -7.68 28.99 -1.61
CA ALA A 307 -6.44 28.39 -1.17
C ALA A 307 -5.25 29.18 -1.75
N VAL A 308 -4.29 29.51 -0.88
CA VAL A 308 -3.04 30.16 -1.30
C VAL A 308 -2.07 29.05 -1.71
N PRO A 309 -1.55 29.06 -2.95
CA PRO A 309 -0.57 28.07 -3.38
C PRO A 309 0.64 28.03 -2.44
N ALA A 310 1.15 26.83 -2.17
CA ALA A 310 2.31 26.68 -1.28
C ALA A 310 3.52 27.48 -1.76
N GLN A 311 3.70 27.62 -3.08
CA GLN A 311 4.75 28.48 -3.64
C GLN A 311 4.62 29.93 -3.17
N ASP A 312 3.41 30.49 -3.24
CA ASP A 312 3.18 31.88 -2.80
C ASP A 312 3.42 32.03 -1.29
N VAL A 313 3.09 31.03 -0.48
CA VAL A 313 3.33 31.03 0.97
C VAL A 313 4.85 31.01 1.26
N ILE A 314 5.62 30.18 0.59
CA ILE A 314 7.07 30.11 0.75
C ILE A 314 7.75 31.38 0.24
N ASP A 315 7.40 31.83 -0.98
CA ASP A 315 7.99 33.00 -1.64
C ASP A 315 7.70 34.32 -0.88
N ASN A 316 6.56 34.41 -0.21
CA ASN A 316 6.21 35.60 0.56
C ASN A 316 6.52 35.50 2.06
N SER A 317 7.18 34.42 2.52
CA SER A 317 7.59 34.28 3.91
C SER A 317 8.84 35.13 4.22
N PRO A 318 8.74 36.25 4.97
CA PRO A 318 9.92 37.09 5.23
C PRO A 318 11.05 36.38 5.98
N ALA A 319 10.69 35.39 6.80
CA ALA A 319 11.66 34.61 7.57
C ALA A 319 12.53 33.73 6.67
N LEU A 320 11.96 33.14 5.59
CA LEU A 320 12.65 32.19 4.74
C LEU A 320 13.51 32.83 3.66
N GLN A 321 13.32 34.12 3.32
CA GLN A 321 13.96 34.80 2.20
C GLN A 321 15.50 34.77 2.24
N ASN A 322 16.09 34.73 3.42
CA ASN A 322 17.55 34.73 3.60
C ASN A 322 18.13 33.34 3.82
N THR A 323 17.33 32.27 3.74
CA THR A 323 17.83 30.90 3.81
C THR A 323 18.54 30.54 2.51
N THR A 324 19.51 29.63 2.60
CA THR A 324 20.22 29.10 1.43
C THR A 324 19.24 28.55 0.42
N ALA A 325 18.29 27.72 0.87
CA ALA A 325 17.29 27.08 0.01
C ALA A 325 16.47 28.07 -0.83
N VAL A 326 15.94 29.14 -0.21
CA VAL A 326 15.11 30.12 -0.94
C VAL A 326 15.98 31.03 -1.81
N SER A 327 17.13 31.52 -1.30
CA SER A 327 18.00 32.43 -2.03
C SER A 327 18.62 31.80 -3.29
N GLU A 328 18.83 30.49 -3.29
CA GLU A 328 19.39 29.73 -4.42
C GLU A 328 18.33 29.05 -5.29
N GLY A 329 17.06 29.10 -4.86
CA GLY A 329 15.93 28.45 -5.55
C GLY A 329 15.94 26.94 -5.42
N ASN A 330 16.50 26.42 -4.34
CA ASN A 330 16.57 24.99 -4.02
C ASN A 330 15.26 24.54 -3.32
N LEU A 331 14.18 24.63 -4.07
CA LEU A 331 12.84 24.28 -3.61
C LEU A 331 12.30 23.12 -4.45
N VAL A 332 11.75 22.11 -3.81
CA VAL A 332 11.08 20.97 -4.45
C VAL A 332 9.65 20.92 -3.98
N TYR A 333 8.71 21.03 -4.91
CA TYR A 333 7.29 20.89 -4.64
C TYR A 333 6.83 19.50 -5.03
N ALA A 334 6.12 18.82 -4.12
CA ALA A 334 5.45 17.56 -4.44
C ALA A 334 4.35 17.81 -5.50
N PRO A 335 4.00 16.82 -6.34
CA PRO A 335 2.79 16.88 -7.16
C PRO A 335 1.58 17.33 -6.35
N ASN A 336 0.71 18.14 -6.95
CA ASN A 336 -0.37 18.83 -6.24
C ASN A 336 -1.37 17.89 -5.53
N ASP A 337 -1.54 16.69 -6.05
CA ASP A 337 -2.44 15.67 -5.52
C ASP A 337 -1.80 14.75 -4.48
N THR A 338 -0.47 14.81 -4.28
CA THR A 338 0.30 13.87 -3.43
C THR A 338 -0.32 13.63 -2.06
N TYR A 339 -0.92 14.65 -1.45
CA TYR A 339 -1.52 14.50 -0.12
C TYR A 339 -2.73 13.54 -0.10
N THR A 340 -3.48 13.44 -1.19
CA THR A 340 -4.64 12.54 -1.35
C THR A 340 -4.36 11.36 -2.26
N ASN A 341 -3.35 11.44 -3.12
CA ASN A 341 -2.91 10.40 -4.02
C ASN A 341 -1.51 9.90 -3.60
N GLU A 342 -1.47 8.94 -2.71
CA GLU A 342 -0.21 8.35 -2.24
C GLU A 342 0.11 7.05 -3.03
N SER A 343 -0.18 7.02 -4.34
CA SER A 343 0.06 5.87 -5.22
C SER A 343 1.55 5.67 -5.51
N ILE A 344 1.91 4.50 -5.99
CA ILE A 344 3.27 4.23 -6.45
C ILE A 344 3.65 5.14 -7.64
N GLN A 345 2.70 5.51 -8.51
CA GLN A 345 2.89 6.44 -9.62
C GLN A 345 3.22 7.85 -9.11
N THR A 346 2.46 8.35 -8.14
CA THR A 346 2.72 9.66 -7.51
C THR A 346 4.12 9.70 -6.87
N TYR A 347 4.56 8.62 -6.23
CA TYR A 347 5.92 8.56 -5.68
C TYR A 347 6.99 8.50 -6.77
N ILE A 348 6.75 7.84 -7.92
CA ILE A 348 7.66 7.87 -9.06
C ILE A 348 7.82 9.31 -9.54
N GLU A 349 6.71 10.03 -9.79
CA GLU A 349 6.75 11.42 -10.23
C GLU A 349 7.47 12.32 -9.22
N LEU A 350 7.18 12.15 -7.94
CA LEU A 350 7.85 12.89 -6.87
C LEU A 350 9.36 12.64 -6.86
N PHE A 351 9.80 11.39 -7.02
CA PHE A 351 11.23 11.06 -7.03
C PHE A 351 11.94 11.54 -8.29
N GLU A 352 11.25 11.57 -9.43
CA GLU A 352 11.75 12.20 -10.66
C GLU A 352 11.90 13.73 -10.48
N ASN A 353 10.94 14.39 -9.84
CA ASN A 353 11.01 15.81 -9.52
C ASN A 353 12.20 16.13 -8.59
N ILE A 354 12.45 15.29 -7.58
CA ILE A 354 13.59 15.37 -6.69
C ILE A 354 14.88 15.21 -7.49
N THR A 355 14.99 14.15 -8.29
CA THR A 355 16.16 13.87 -9.14
C THR A 355 16.50 15.06 -10.03
N ASN A 356 15.51 15.60 -10.74
CA ASN A 356 15.70 16.72 -11.66
C ASN A 356 16.10 18.01 -10.94
N SER A 357 15.65 18.20 -9.70
CA SER A 357 15.99 19.38 -8.90
C SER A 357 17.40 19.30 -8.33
N LEU A 358 17.79 18.12 -7.81
CA LEU A 358 19.10 17.89 -7.21
C LEU A 358 20.24 17.79 -8.26
N ALA A 359 19.93 17.50 -9.52
CA ALA A 359 20.91 17.39 -10.62
C ALA A 359 21.32 18.74 -11.22
N LYS A 360 20.76 19.87 -10.73
CA LYS A 360 21.11 21.23 -11.19
C LYS A 360 22.42 21.67 -10.57
#